data_787eab397dab5db50012cd40ae3223bd
#
_entry.id   787eab397dab5db50012cd40ae3223bd
#
_cell.length_a   1.000
_cell.length_b   1.000
_cell.length_c   1.000
_cell.angle_alpha   90.00
_cell.angle_beta   90.00
_cell.angle_gamma   90.00
#
_symmetry.space_group_name_H-M   'P 1'
#
loop_
_entity.id
_entity.type
_entity.pdbx_description
1 polymer ?
#
loop_
_entity_poly.entity_id
_entity_poly.type
_entity_poly.pdbx_seq_one_letter_code
_entity_poly.pdbx_strand_id
1 'polypeptide(L)'
;MNRRNFIKRSTAITGGLALSGFGSTLLSGSDNLPFKISLAEWSLHRALGKKEINHLDFAAIAKKEFGISAVEYVNTFFFEKANDHKYLSEMKRRVDDLGSKSLLIMCDNEGNLGDPDNKKRAQAIENHYKWTEAAKYLGCHSIRVNARSEGSWDDQIELAADGLRRLNEFGDSIGINTIVENHGGLSSNGKWLSAVMERVDHSRVGTLPDFGNFRIQGDEWYDRYQGMKELMPYAKAVSAKSHEFDEKGNETGSDFYRIMNIVLDAGYKGYVGIEYEGSVHTEMEGIRLTNNLLKIIRDSI
;
A
#
# COMPACT_ATOMS: atom_id res chain seq x y z
N MET A 1 -21.49 -14.11 2.28
CA MET A 1 -22.49 -13.31 3.01
C MET A 1 -23.15 -12.37 2.02
N ASN A 2 -24.47 -12.27 1.99
CA ASN A 2 -25.19 -11.53 0.94
C ASN A 2 -25.35 -10.05 1.36
N ARG A 3 -25.37 -9.09 0.40
CA ARG A 3 -25.56 -7.62 0.61
C ARG A 3 -26.58 -7.26 1.72
N ARG A 4 -27.61 -8.06 1.91
CA ARG A 4 -28.66 -7.87 2.95
C ARG A 4 -28.18 -8.06 4.39
N ASN A 5 -27.13 -8.80 4.65
CA ASN A 5 -26.64 -9.06 6.01
C ASN A 5 -25.66 -8.00 6.52
N PHE A 6 -25.04 -7.26 5.60
CA PHE A 6 -24.18 -6.13 5.93
C PHE A 6 -24.99 -4.96 6.55
N ILE A 7 -26.18 -4.70 6.00
CA ILE A 7 -27.06 -3.61 6.45
C ILE A 7 -27.75 -3.88 7.82
N LYS A 8 -27.86 -5.14 8.26
CA LYS A 8 -28.58 -5.50 9.48
C LYS A 8 -27.81 -5.38 10.79
N ARG A 9 -26.50 -5.10 10.76
CA ARG A 9 -25.67 -4.92 11.97
C ARG A 9 -25.60 -3.48 12.47
N SER A 10 -26.18 -2.51 11.77
CA SER A 10 -26.08 -1.07 12.08
C SER A 10 -27.25 -0.46 12.86
N THR A 11 -28.19 -1.25 13.39
CA THR A 11 -29.36 -0.72 14.12
C THR A 11 -29.50 -1.34 15.50
N ALA A 12 -28.76 -0.84 16.47
CA ALA A 12 -29.14 -0.85 17.89
C ALA A 12 -28.17 0.04 18.70
N ILE A 13 -28.48 1.30 18.87
CA ILE A 13 -28.32 2.05 20.15
C ILE A 13 -29.07 3.38 19.95
N THR A 14 -30.30 3.45 20.52
CA THR A 14 -31.02 4.70 20.81
C THR A 14 -31.26 4.77 22.29
N GLY A 15 -30.98 5.93 22.88
CA GLY A 15 -31.61 6.31 24.12
C GLY A 15 -30.70 7.00 25.14
N GLY A 16 -30.90 8.32 25.34
CA GLY A 16 -30.41 9.02 26.52
C GLY A 16 -30.06 10.48 26.30
N LEU A 17 -31.06 11.38 26.26
CA LEU A 17 -30.85 12.82 26.34
C LEU A 17 -30.44 13.23 27.75
N ALA A 18 -29.35 14.02 27.87
CA ALA A 18 -29.17 14.98 28.94
C ALA A 18 -28.43 16.20 28.40
N LEU A 19 -29.12 17.35 28.38
CA LEU A 19 -28.57 18.66 28.03
C LEU A 19 -27.68 19.17 29.16
N SER A 20 -26.43 19.52 28.85
CA SER A 20 -25.73 20.61 29.53
C SER A 20 -24.67 21.16 28.58
N GLY A 21 -24.82 22.43 28.18
CA GLY A 21 -23.95 23.13 27.27
C GLY A 21 -22.56 23.35 27.86
N PHE A 22 -21.57 23.25 26.98
CA PHE A 22 -20.37 24.09 26.98
C PHE A 22 -19.58 23.79 25.71
N GLY A 23 -19.18 24.85 25.04
CA GLY A 23 -18.10 24.99 24.07
C GLY A 23 -17.81 23.85 23.10
N SER A 24 -18.35 23.91 21.90
CA SER A 24 -17.95 23.06 20.78
C SER A 24 -16.55 23.43 20.30
N THR A 25 -15.53 22.82 20.83
CA THR A 25 -14.29 22.62 20.07
C THR A 25 -14.62 21.59 18.98
N LEU A 26 -14.66 22.03 17.75
CA LEU A 26 -14.66 21.16 16.58
C LEU A 26 -13.37 20.32 16.58
N LEU A 27 -13.37 19.22 17.31
CA LEU A 27 -12.39 18.17 17.16
C LEU A 27 -12.61 17.59 15.75
N SER A 28 -11.61 17.74 14.91
CA SER A 28 -11.58 17.24 13.55
C SER A 28 -11.93 15.75 13.52
N GLY A 29 -13.03 15.38 12.85
CA GLY A 29 -13.58 14.03 12.80
C GLY A 29 -12.75 13.01 11.99
N SER A 30 -11.44 13.19 11.89
CA SER A 30 -10.55 12.29 11.13
C SER A 30 -10.06 11.07 11.91
N ASP A 31 -10.16 11.06 13.23
CA ASP A 31 -9.57 9.99 14.06
C ASP A 31 -10.50 8.79 14.30
N ASN A 32 -11.77 8.88 13.91
CA ASN A 32 -12.76 7.82 14.08
C ASN A 32 -13.13 7.07 12.79
N LEU A 33 -12.44 7.31 11.69
CA LEU A 33 -12.72 6.58 10.45
C LEU A 33 -12.20 5.13 10.55
N PRO A 34 -12.96 4.14 10.02
CA PRO A 34 -12.54 2.74 10.05
C PRO A 34 -11.24 2.50 9.29
N PHE A 35 -10.97 3.29 8.26
CA PHE A 35 -9.69 3.37 7.55
C PHE A 35 -9.54 4.74 6.89
N LYS A 36 -8.30 5.07 6.50
CA LYS A 36 -7.95 6.29 5.76
C LYS A 36 -7.61 5.92 4.32
N ILE A 37 -7.64 6.89 3.41
CA ILE A 37 -7.34 6.68 1.99
C ILE A 37 -6.05 7.42 1.67
N SER A 38 -5.13 6.74 0.97
CA SER A 38 -3.92 7.28 0.35
C SER A 38 -3.97 7.10 -1.17
N LEU A 39 -3.04 7.75 -1.85
CA LEU A 39 -2.84 7.59 -3.29
C LEU A 39 -1.43 7.07 -3.55
N ALA A 40 -1.34 5.93 -4.25
CA ALA A 40 -0.10 5.41 -4.78
C ALA A 40 0.24 6.14 -6.09
N GLU A 41 1.50 6.56 -6.21
CA GLU A 41 2.00 7.32 -7.35
C GLU A 41 1.91 6.53 -8.67
N TRP A 42 1.96 5.20 -8.58
CA TRP A 42 1.76 4.33 -9.74
C TRP A 42 0.43 4.55 -10.45
N SER A 43 -0.60 5.02 -9.75
CA SER A 43 -1.88 5.41 -10.36
C SER A 43 -1.76 6.47 -11.45
N LEU A 44 -0.66 7.23 -11.50
CA LEU A 44 -0.35 8.26 -12.49
C LEU A 44 0.88 7.89 -13.36
N HIS A 45 1.20 6.57 -13.46
CA HIS A 45 2.41 6.08 -14.11
C HIS A 45 2.51 6.47 -15.59
N ARG A 46 1.39 6.56 -16.32
CA ARG A 46 1.36 6.95 -17.73
C ARG A 46 1.69 8.43 -17.90
N ALA A 47 1.06 9.29 -17.12
CA ALA A 47 1.28 10.74 -17.18
C ALA A 47 2.70 11.10 -16.69
N LEU A 48 3.19 10.45 -15.63
CA LEU A 48 4.56 10.61 -15.15
C LEU A 48 5.59 10.10 -16.17
N GLY A 49 5.38 8.91 -16.73
CA GLY A 49 6.27 8.33 -17.74
C GLY A 49 6.36 9.16 -19.00
N LYS A 50 5.25 9.78 -19.42
CA LYS A 50 5.22 10.73 -20.56
C LYS A 50 5.69 12.14 -20.21
N LYS A 51 5.98 12.41 -18.92
CA LYS A 51 6.34 13.75 -18.41
C LYS A 51 5.26 14.81 -18.63
N GLU A 52 4.00 14.40 -18.68
CA GLU A 52 2.82 15.29 -18.73
C GLU A 52 2.62 15.97 -17.36
N ILE A 53 3.04 15.31 -16.28
CA ILE A 53 3.10 15.86 -14.93
C ILE A 53 4.50 15.71 -14.36
N ASN A 54 4.86 16.60 -13.43
CA ASN A 54 6.14 16.53 -12.73
C ASN A 54 5.96 15.69 -11.44
N HIS A 55 6.90 14.79 -11.15
CA HIS A 55 6.92 14.00 -9.92
C HIS A 55 6.76 14.86 -8.66
N LEU A 56 7.42 16.02 -8.58
CA LEU A 56 7.31 16.93 -7.44
C LEU A 56 5.89 17.51 -7.23
N ASP A 57 5.01 17.42 -8.23
CA ASP A 57 3.62 17.92 -8.14
C ASP A 57 2.65 16.83 -7.69
N PHE A 58 3.10 15.58 -7.55
CA PHE A 58 2.24 14.43 -7.22
C PHE A 58 1.39 14.65 -5.95
N ALA A 59 2.00 15.08 -4.84
CA ALA A 59 1.27 15.33 -3.60
C ALA A 59 0.22 16.46 -3.75
N ALA A 60 0.54 17.49 -4.56
CA ALA A 60 -0.39 18.56 -4.85
C ALA A 60 -1.57 18.08 -5.70
N ILE A 61 -1.33 17.21 -6.68
CA ILE A 61 -2.38 16.58 -7.50
C ILE A 61 -3.27 15.72 -6.60
N ALA A 62 -2.69 14.84 -5.76
CA ALA A 62 -3.44 14.01 -4.80
C ALA A 62 -4.39 14.86 -3.95
N LYS A 63 -3.89 15.96 -3.39
CA LYS A 63 -4.66 16.85 -2.52
C LYS A 63 -5.74 17.64 -3.28
N LYS A 64 -5.38 18.28 -4.38
CA LYS A 64 -6.26 19.21 -5.09
C LYS A 64 -7.33 18.51 -5.93
N GLU A 65 -6.96 17.42 -6.62
CA GLU A 65 -7.86 16.72 -7.55
C GLU A 65 -8.74 15.67 -6.88
N PHE A 66 -8.25 15.06 -5.78
CA PHE A 66 -8.93 13.92 -5.14
C PHE A 66 -9.26 14.14 -3.67
N GLY A 67 -8.76 15.21 -3.05
CA GLY A 67 -8.93 15.46 -1.61
C GLY A 67 -8.12 14.50 -0.74
N ILE A 68 -7.10 13.83 -1.29
CA ILE A 68 -6.29 12.84 -0.60
C ILE A 68 -5.03 13.53 -0.04
N SER A 69 -4.82 13.43 1.28
CA SER A 69 -3.72 14.07 1.99
C SER A 69 -2.64 13.09 2.46
N ALA A 70 -2.56 11.91 1.84
CA ALA A 70 -1.53 10.91 2.13
C ALA A 70 -1.08 10.26 0.82
N VAL A 71 0.22 10.14 0.60
CA VAL A 71 0.80 9.69 -0.66
C VAL A 71 1.82 8.58 -0.44
N GLU A 72 1.93 7.71 -1.45
CA GLU A 72 2.83 6.57 -1.51
C GLU A 72 3.64 6.68 -2.80
N TYR A 73 4.95 6.86 -2.66
CA TYR A 73 5.85 7.09 -3.80
C TYR A 73 6.31 5.81 -4.46
N VAL A 74 6.73 5.92 -5.74
CA VAL A 74 7.43 4.86 -6.46
C VAL A 74 8.80 5.36 -6.89
N ASN A 75 9.85 4.66 -6.50
CA ASN A 75 11.23 5.06 -6.75
C ASN A 75 11.56 5.29 -8.23
N THR A 76 10.88 4.60 -9.13
CA THR A 76 11.05 4.70 -10.58
C THR A 76 10.95 6.15 -11.09
N PHE A 77 10.09 6.98 -10.48
CA PHE A 77 9.86 8.36 -10.94
C PHE A 77 10.92 9.35 -10.44
N PHE A 78 11.76 8.95 -9.49
CA PHE A 78 12.87 9.76 -8.97
C PHE A 78 14.12 8.92 -8.66
N PHE A 79 14.39 7.92 -9.50
CA PHE A 79 15.36 6.87 -9.26
C PHE A 79 16.78 7.40 -8.94
N GLU A 80 17.24 8.41 -9.69
CA GLU A 80 18.55 9.02 -9.48
C GLU A 80 18.59 10.04 -8.32
N LYS A 81 17.48 10.15 -7.54
CA LYS A 81 17.31 11.17 -6.53
C LYS A 81 17.32 10.66 -5.08
N ALA A 82 17.53 9.37 -4.86
CA ALA A 82 17.56 8.79 -3.51
C ALA A 82 18.52 9.50 -2.55
N ASN A 83 19.68 9.93 -3.04
CA ASN A 83 20.72 10.64 -2.28
C ASN A 83 20.78 12.16 -2.57
N ASP A 84 19.86 12.70 -3.37
CA ASP A 84 19.76 14.13 -3.66
C ASP A 84 18.98 14.85 -2.55
N HIS A 85 19.70 15.25 -1.50
CA HIS A 85 19.07 15.92 -0.36
C HIS A 85 18.31 17.20 -0.73
N LYS A 86 18.72 17.92 -1.76
CA LYS A 86 18.01 19.11 -2.24
C LYS A 86 16.65 18.73 -2.83
N TYR A 87 16.63 17.67 -3.62
CA TYR A 87 15.41 17.14 -4.23
C TYR A 87 14.45 16.58 -3.16
N LEU A 88 14.96 15.75 -2.26
CA LEU A 88 14.16 15.19 -1.15
C LEU A 88 13.63 16.27 -0.22
N SER A 89 14.42 17.32 0.03
CA SER A 89 13.99 18.48 0.83
C SER A 89 12.83 19.23 0.16
N GLU A 90 12.87 19.39 -1.17
CA GLU A 90 11.78 19.99 -1.92
C GLU A 90 10.51 19.11 -1.90
N MET A 91 10.66 17.79 -2.06
CA MET A 91 9.53 16.84 -1.90
C MET A 91 8.88 17.02 -0.53
N LYS A 92 9.69 16.94 0.52
CA LYS A 92 9.20 17.05 1.91
C LYS A 92 8.52 18.39 2.16
N ARG A 93 9.13 19.50 1.78
CA ARG A 93 8.56 20.84 1.92
C ARG A 93 7.19 20.95 1.27
N ARG A 94 7.03 20.46 0.01
CA ARG A 94 5.75 20.49 -0.71
C ARG A 94 4.66 19.69 0.01
N VAL A 95 5.01 18.53 0.57
CA VAL A 95 4.06 17.72 1.34
C VAL A 95 3.66 18.41 2.64
N ASP A 96 4.64 18.98 3.35
CA ASP A 96 4.41 19.70 4.61
C ASP A 96 3.54 20.97 4.38
N ASP A 97 3.84 21.76 3.34
CA ASP A 97 3.06 22.96 2.95
C ASP A 97 1.60 22.63 2.62
N LEU A 98 1.32 21.42 2.15
CA LEU A 98 -0.03 20.93 1.86
C LEU A 98 -0.72 20.34 3.11
N GLY A 99 -0.04 20.22 4.25
CA GLY A 99 -0.54 19.46 5.40
C GLY A 99 -0.81 17.99 5.04
N SER A 100 -0.05 17.44 4.11
CA SER A 100 -0.15 16.05 3.65
C SER A 100 0.88 15.16 4.34
N LYS A 101 0.86 13.85 4.07
CA LYS A 101 1.79 12.86 4.65
C LYS A 101 2.39 11.98 3.57
N SER A 102 3.69 11.74 3.68
CA SER A 102 4.38 10.66 2.95
C SER A 102 4.27 9.37 3.76
N LEU A 103 3.82 8.26 3.16
CA LEU A 103 3.59 7.01 3.88
C LEU A 103 4.68 5.97 3.64
N LEU A 104 5.04 5.77 2.39
CA LEU A 104 6.05 4.78 1.99
C LEU A 104 6.69 5.13 0.65
N ILE A 105 7.79 4.45 0.32
CA ILE A 105 8.38 4.41 -1.01
C ILE A 105 8.31 2.96 -1.51
N MET A 106 7.69 2.73 -2.65
CA MET A 106 7.74 1.46 -3.38
C MET A 106 9.06 1.39 -4.14
N CYS A 107 9.84 0.34 -3.88
CA CYS A 107 11.19 0.17 -4.45
C CYS A 107 11.19 -0.93 -5.50
N ASP A 108 11.39 -0.54 -6.74
CA ASP A 108 11.54 -1.44 -7.88
C ASP A 108 12.95 -1.30 -8.50
N ASN A 109 13.38 -2.32 -9.25
CA ASN A 109 14.63 -2.33 -10.02
C ASN A 109 15.94 -2.27 -9.19
N GLU A 110 15.90 -2.60 -7.91
CA GLU A 110 17.06 -2.62 -7.01
C GLU A 110 17.69 -4.03 -6.83
N GLY A 111 17.25 -5.00 -7.63
CA GLY A 111 17.68 -6.41 -7.56
C GLY A 111 16.73 -7.28 -6.74
N ASN A 112 17.01 -8.58 -6.73
CA ASN A 112 16.16 -9.57 -6.06
C ASN A 112 16.66 -9.83 -4.64
N LEU A 113 15.83 -9.53 -3.64
CA LEU A 113 16.16 -9.76 -2.22
C LEU A 113 16.28 -11.25 -1.87
N GLY A 114 15.71 -12.15 -2.68
CA GLY A 114 15.86 -13.58 -2.57
C GLY A 114 16.76 -14.20 -3.66
N ASP A 115 17.71 -13.46 -4.25
CA ASP A 115 18.59 -13.99 -5.29
C ASP A 115 19.39 -15.20 -4.75
N PRO A 116 19.42 -16.35 -5.48
CA PRO A 116 20.20 -17.52 -5.05
C PRO A 116 21.71 -17.22 -4.97
N ASP A 117 22.23 -16.33 -5.80
CA ASP A 117 23.61 -15.86 -5.69
C ASP A 117 23.74 -14.88 -4.51
N ASN A 118 24.51 -15.31 -3.50
CA ASN A 118 24.70 -14.50 -2.29
C ASN A 118 25.30 -13.10 -2.54
N LYS A 119 26.14 -12.94 -3.59
CA LYS A 119 26.71 -11.62 -3.92
C LYS A 119 25.66 -10.72 -4.53
N LYS A 120 24.83 -11.24 -5.43
CA LYS A 120 23.72 -10.49 -6.02
C LYS A 120 22.68 -10.12 -4.97
N ARG A 121 22.35 -11.06 -4.07
CA ARG A 121 21.44 -10.81 -2.94
C ARG A 121 22.00 -9.73 -2.02
N ALA A 122 23.29 -9.78 -1.67
CA ALA A 122 23.94 -8.75 -0.87
C ALA A 122 23.88 -7.38 -1.56
N GLN A 123 24.18 -7.33 -2.86
CA GLN A 123 24.10 -6.08 -3.62
C GLN A 123 22.68 -5.52 -3.69
N ALA A 124 21.66 -6.40 -3.88
CA ALA A 124 20.26 -5.97 -3.85
C ALA A 124 19.89 -5.34 -2.49
N ILE A 125 20.34 -5.94 -1.39
CA ILE A 125 20.12 -5.40 -0.03
C ILE A 125 20.76 -4.00 0.09
N GLU A 126 22.03 -3.84 -0.31
CA GLU A 126 22.74 -2.56 -0.26
C GLU A 126 22.07 -1.49 -1.14
N ASN A 127 21.56 -1.87 -2.32
CA ASN A 127 20.84 -0.96 -3.20
C ASN A 127 19.58 -0.35 -2.56
N HIS A 128 18.93 -1.08 -1.62
CA HIS A 128 17.75 -0.60 -0.93
C HIS A 128 18.06 0.36 0.23
N TYR A 129 19.30 0.42 0.75
CA TYR A 129 19.65 1.29 1.89
C TYR A 129 19.34 2.76 1.61
N LYS A 130 19.72 3.27 0.43
CA LYS A 130 19.45 4.65 0.02
C LYS A 130 17.96 5.01 0.06
N TRP A 131 17.08 4.03 -0.28
CA TRP A 131 15.64 4.22 -0.25
C TRP A 131 15.08 4.16 1.18
N THR A 132 15.66 3.35 2.02
CA THR A 132 15.33 3.30 3.46
C THR A 132 15.66 4.63 4.13
N GLU A 133 16.82 5.22 3.80
CA GLU A 133 17.24 6.56 4.27
C GLU A 133 16.34 7.67 3.70
N ALA A 134 16.03 7.64 2.40
CA ALA A 134 15.13 8.57 1.77
C ALA A 134 13.72 8.51 2.38
N ALA A 135 13.19 7.31 2.63
CA ALA A 135 11.92 7.12 3.31
C ALA A 135 11.92 7.74 4.71
N LYS A 136 12.99 7.51 5.49
CA LYS A 136 13.17 8.15 6.80
C LYS A 136 13.16 9.67 6.71
N TYR A 137 13.90 10.23 5.76
CA TYR A 137 13.99 11.67 5.56
C TYR A 137 12.63 12.30 5.19
N LEU A 138 11.87 11.64 4.32
CA LEU A 138 10.54 12.07 3.89
C LEU A 138 9.44 11.88 4.94
N GLY A 139 9.74 11.20 6.07
CA GLY A 139 8.77 10.91 7.13
C GLY A 139 7.87 9.71 6.83
N CYS A 140 8.25 8.86 5.90
CA CYS A 140 7.58 7.59 5.63
C CYS A 140 7.74 6.61 6.80
N HIS A 141 6.80 5.66 6.91
CA HIS A 141 6.90 4.59 7.92
C HIS A 141 7.54 3.30 7.36
N SER A 142 7.60 3.15 6.03
CA SER A 142 8.05 1.92 5.38
C SER A 142 8.72 2.18 4.04
N ILE A 143 9.50 1.22 3.58
CA ILE A 143 9.71 0.95 2.16
C ILE A 143 8.96 -0.32 1.77
N ARG A 144 8.37 -0.37 0.56
CA ARG A 144 7.82 -1.59 -0.03
C ARG A 144 8.85 -2.17 -0.98
N VAL A 145 9.09 -3.46 -0.85
CA VAL A 145 10.05 -4.22 -1.63
C VAL A 145 9.40 -5.45 -2.25
N ASN A 146 10.09 -6.06 -3.22
CA ASN A 146 9.68 -7.32 -3.85
C ASN A 146 10.49 -8.50 -3.25
N ALA A 147 9.80 -9.60 -2.90
CA ALA A 147 10.43 -10.82 -2.39
C ALA A 147 10.76 -11.81 -3.52
N ARG A 148 11.33 -11.31 -4.63
CA ARG A 148 11.71 -12.16 -5.78
C ARG A 148 12.84 -13.11 -5.41
N SER A 149 12.67 -14.39 -5.80
CA SER A 149 13.64 -15.46 -5.61
C SER A 149 13.53 -16.49 -6.74
N GLU A 150 14.39 -17.50 -6.72
CA GLU A 150 14.42 -18.62 -7.67
C GLU A 150 14.73 -19.91 -6.92
N GLY A 151 14.33 -21.07 -7.48
CA GLY A 151 14.56 -22.38 -6.87
C GLY A 151 13.25 -23.06 -6.49
N SER A 152 13.34 -24.05 -5.58
CA SER A 152 12.15 -24.72 -5.03
C SER A 152 11.32 -23.79 -4.15
N TRP A 153 10.12 -24.20 -3.79
CA TRP A 153 9.25 -23.48 -2.88
C TRP A 153 9.95 -23.10 -1.56
N ASP A 154 10.60 -24.09 -0.95
CA ASP A 154 11.28 -23.90 0.35
C ASP A 154 12.57 -23.08 0.20
N ASP A 155 13.37 -23.30 -0.87
CA ASP A 155 14.56 -22.51 -1.15
C ASP A 155 14.21 -21.03 -1.28
N GLN A 156 13.13 -20.71 -2.01
CA GLN A 156 12.70 -19.33 -2.20
C GLN A 156 12.26 -18.68 -0.88
N ILE A 157 11.60 -19.42 0.04
CA ILE A 157 11.25 -18.90 1.37
C ILE A 157 12.51 -18.53 2.16
N GLU A 158 13.50 -19.44 2.21
CA GLU A 158 14.75 -19.22 2.95
C GLU A 158 15.53 -18.02 2.39
N LEU A 159 15.66 -17.94 1.06
CA LEU A 159 16.40 -16.87 0.39
C LEU A 159 15.72 -15.51 0.55
N ALA A 160 14.40 -15.45 0.36
CA ALA A 160 13.63 -14.22 0.55
C ALA A 160 13.68 -13.75 2.01
N ALA A 161 13.53 -14.68 2.96
CA ALA A 161 13.61 -14.36 4.38
C ALA A 161 15.00 -13.86 4.81
N ASP A 162 16.09 -14.44 4.26
CA ASP A 162 17.46 -13.95 4.49
C ASP A 162 17.62 -12.50 4.01
N GLY A 163 17.22 -12.23 2.77
CA GLY A 163 17.34 -10.88 2.22
C GLY A 163 16.51 -9.85 2.97
N LEU A 164 15.26 -10.18 3.31
CA LEU A 164 14.37 -9.29 4.08
C LEU A 164 14.90 -9.03 5.49
N ARG A 165 15.41 -10.05 6.18
CA ARG A 165 15.98 -9.90 7.52
C ARG A 165 17.19 -8.98 7.51
N ARG A 166 18.13 -9.20 6.59
CA ARG A 166 19.35 -8.38 6.46
C ARG A 166 19.03 -6.94 6.06
N LEU A 167 18.07 -6.72 5.16
CA LEU A 167 17.62 -5.36 4.85
C LEU A 167 16.94 -4.71 6.05
N ASN A 168 16.12 -5.47 6.77
CA ASN A 168 15.40 -4.94 7.92
C ASN A 168 16.31 -4.63 9.12
N GLU A 169 17.46 -5.31 9.30
CA GLU A 169 18.45 -4.92 10.30
C GLU A 169 18.89 -3.46 10.14
N PHE A 170 19.08 -3.03 8.90
CA PHE A 170 19.35 -1.62 8.60
C PHE A 170 18.11 -0.75 8.87
N GLY A 171 16.95 -1.13 8.34
CA GLY A 171 15.69 -0.38 8.51
C GLY A 171 15.29 -0.21 9.98
N ASP A 172 15.45 -1.25 10.80
CA ASP A 172 15.14 -1.22 12.23
C ASP A 172 16.01 -0.20 12.98
N SER A 173 17.30 -0.09 12.63
CA SER A 173 18.24 0.85 13.26
C SER A 173 17.81 2.31 13.11
N ILE A 174 17.02 2.64 12.08
CA ILE A 174 16.51 3.99 11.81
C ILE A 174 14.98 4.11 11.92
N GLY A 175 14.30 3.03 12.28
CA GLY A 175 12.87 3.00 12.55
C GLY A 175 11.98 2.95 11.31
N ILE A 176 12.46 2.36 10.19
CA ILE A 176 11.71 2.14 8.95
C ILE A 176 11.34 0.65 8.83
N ASN A 177 10.09 0.37 8.44
CA ASN A 177 9.66 -1.00 8.18
C ASN A 177 10.03 -1.42 6.75
N THR A 178 10.32 -2.71 6.58
CA THR A 178 10.45 -3.37 5.29
C THR A 178 9.18 -4.17 5.03
N ILE A 179 8.39 -3.79 4.04
CA ILE A 179 7.13 -4.47 3.73
C ILE A 179 7.14 -5.06 2.32
N VAL A 180 6.50 -6.21 2.17
CA VAL A 180 6.45 -6.94 0.89
C VAL A 180 5.05 -6.89 0.32
N GLU A 181 4.95 -6.55 -0.96
CA GLU A 181 3.72 -6.66 -1.74
C GLU A 181 3.62 -8.05 -2.38
N ASN A 182 2.41 -8.60 -2.45
CA ASN A 182 2.14 -9.72 -3.35
C ASN A 182 2.21 -9.19 -4.80
N HIS A 183 3.35 -9.43 -5.50
CA HIS A 183 3.68 -8.78 -6.76
C HIS A 183 4.33 -9.74 -7.78
N GLY A 184 3.57 -10.73 -8.23
CA GLY A 184 4.00 -11.73 -9.21
C GLY A 184 4.88 -12.85 -8.63
N GLY A 185 5.00 -13.95 -9.35
CA GLY A 185 5.70 -15.14 -8.88
C GLY A 185 5.07 -15.70 -7.60
N LEU A 186 5.87 -16.39 -6.79
CA LEU A 186 5.38 -16.96 -5.54
C LEU A 186 4.94 -15.92 -4.52
N SER A 187 5.37 -14.65 -4.61
CA SER A 187 4.86 -13.60 -3.72
C SER A 187 3.36 -13.32 -3.92
N SER A 188 2.79 -13.66 -5.08
CA SER A 188 1.35 -13.64 -5.36
C SER A 188 0.57 -14.81 -4.74
N ASN A 189 1.25 -15.77 -4.11
CA ASN A 189 0.63 -16.84 -3.34
C ASN A 189 0.64 -16.47 -1.86
N GLY A 190 -0.55 -16.21 -1.28
CA GLY A 190 -0.67 -15.75 0.11
C GLY A 190 -0.02 -16.69 1.12
N LYS A 191 -0.17 -18.02 0.93
CA LYS A 191 0.45 -19.03 1.79
C LYS A 191 1.99 -18.95 1.74
N TRP A 192 2.56 -18.76 0.55
CA TRP A 192 4.01 -18.64 0.40
C TRP A 192 4.52 -17.37 1.10
N LEU A 193 3.89 -16.23 0.82
CA LEU A 193 4.35 -14.96 1.39
C LEU A 193 4.15 -14.91 2.91
N SER A 194 3.08 -15.52 3.44
CA SER A 194 2.91 -15.68 4.90
C SER A 194 4.01 -16.54 5.51
N ALA A 195 4.41 -17.65 4.86
CA ALA A 195 5.53 -18.46 5.32
C ALA A 195 6.86 -17.69 5.32
N VAL A 196 7.08 -16.81 4.35
CA VAL A 196 8.23 -15.88 4.37
C VAL A 196 8.17 -14.95 5.58
N MET A 197 6.99 -14.38 5.90
CA MET A 197 6.83 -13.51 7.08
C MET A 197 7.10 -14.27 8.38
N GLU A 198 6.56 -15.48 8.52
CA GLU A 198 6.83 -16.38 9.68
C GLU A 198 8.33 -16.71 9.79
N ARG A 199 8.98 -16.96 8.66
CA ARG A 199 10.41 -17.28 8.63
C ARG A 199 11.30 -16.09 8.99
N VAL A 200 10.92 -14.86 8.62
CA VAL A 200 11.61 -13.63 9.05
C VAL A 200 11.41 -13.36 10.53
N ASP A 201 10.20 -13.50 11.04
CA ASP A 201 9.80 -13.30 12.44
C ASP A 201 10.35 -11.98 13.02
N HIS A 202 9.98 -10.85 12.42
CA HIS A 202 10.41 -9.53 12.90
C HIS A 202 9.28 -8.50 12.84
N SER A 203 9.08 -7.77 13.93
CA SER A 203 7.95 -6.84 14.07
C SER A 203 7.92 -5.69 13.04
N ARG A 204 9.05 -5.31 12.45
CA ARG A 204 9.14 -4.30 11.40
C ARG A 204 9.10 -4.84 9.99
N VAL A 205 9.13 -6.17 9.80
CA VAL A 205 8.84 -6.79 8.51
C VAL A 205 7.35 -7.09 8.44
N GLY A 206 6.75 -6.92 7.28
CA GLY A 206 5.33 -7.17 7.09
C GLY A 206 4.94 -7.18 5.64
N THR A 207 3.65 -7.08 5.39
CA THR A 207 3.10 -7.10 4.05
C THR A 207 2.42 -5.79 3.67
N LEU A 208 2.29 -5.57 2.37
CA LEU A 208 1.39 -4.65 1.72
C LEU A 208 0.46 -5.48 0.83
N PRO A 209 -0.64 -6.04 1.37
CA PRO A 209 -1.58 -6.82 0.57
C PRO A 209 -2.22 -5.96 -0.51
N ASP A 210 -2.02 -6.36 -1.77
CA ASP A 210 -2.61 -5.75 -2.95
C ASP A 210 -3.83 -6.55 -3.40
N PHE A 211 -4.92 -5.87 -3.79
CA PHE A 211 -6.20 -6.48 -4.13
C PHE A 211 -6.18 -7.24 -5.47
N GLY A 212 -5.26 -6.88 -6.38
CA GLY A 212 -5.21 -7.38 -7.75
C GLY A 212 -4.09 -8.39 -8.02
N ASN A 213 -2.96 -8.28 -7.32
CA ASN A 213 -1.71 -8.97 -7.64
C ASN A 213 -1.66 -10.44 -7.17
N PHE A 214 -2.64 -11.26 -7.57
CA PHE A 214 -2.70 -12.68 -7.23
C PHE A 214 -2.39 -13.63 -8.40
N ARG A 215 -1.81 -13.11 -9.51
CA ARG A 215 -1.31 -13.92 -10.61
C ARG A 215 0.11 -14.39 -10.33
N ILE A 216 0.30 -15.73 -10.19
CA ILE A 216 1.60 -16.34 -9.94
C ILE A 216 2.43 -16.34 -11.22
N GLN A 217 1.93 -16.99 -12.28
CA GLN A 217 2.57 -17.01 -13.61
C GLN A 217 1.56 -17.43 -14.69
N GLY A 218 1.75 -16.97 -15.93
CA GLY A 218 0.84 -17.35 -17.03
C GLY A 218 -0.63 -17.20 -16.63
N ASP A 219 -1.40 -18.26 -16.68
CA ASP A 219 -2.82 -18.30 -16.27
C ASP A 219 -3.02 -18.87 -14.85
N GLU A 220 -1.96 -19.03 -14.08
CA GLU A 220 -2.03 -19.52 -12.71
C GLU A 220 -2.31 -18.35 -11.76
N TRP A 221 -3.47 -18.42 -11.08
CA TRP A 221 -3.92 -17.42 -10.11
C TRP A 221 -4.12 -18.04 -8.73
N TYR A 222 -3.71 -17.32 -7.69
CA TYR A 222 -4.09 -17.65 -6.33
C TYR A 222 -5.48 -17.06 -6.01
N ASP A 223 -6.25 -17.71 -5.12
CA ASP A 223 -7.50 -17.12 -4.64
C ASP A 223 -7.21 -15.84 -3.85
N ARG A 224 -7.62 -14.69 -4.40
CA ARG A 224 -7.33 -13.37 -3.82
C ARG A 224 -7.93 -13.18 -2.43
N TYR A 225 -9.11 -13.72 -2.20
CA TYR A 225 -9.78 -13.56 -0.90
C TYR A 225 -9.13 -14.42 0.18
N GLN A 226 -8.63 -15.59 -0.19
CA GLN A 226 -7.82 -16.41 0.68
C GLN A 226 -6.45 -15.75 0.92
N GLY A 227 -5.80 -15.27 -0.13
CA GLY A 227 -4.53 -14.56 -0.02
C GLY A 227 -4.62 -13.30 0.85
N MET A 228 -5.67 -12.50 0.69
CA MET A 228 -5.91 -11.36 1.59
C MET A 228 -6.01 -11.78 3.06
N LYS A 229 -6.75 -12.87 3.37
CA LYS A 229 -6.85 -13.38 4.76
C LYS A 229 -5.51 -13.82 5.31
N GLU A 230 -4.67 -14.45 4.50
CA GLU A 230 -3.35 -14.95 4.88
C GLU A 230 -2.35 -13.82 5.09
N LEU A 231 -2.42 -12.74 4.29
CA LEU A 231 -1.48 -11.62 4.34
C LEU A 231 -1.83 -10.55 5.38
N MET A 232 -3.13 -10.34 5.66
CA MET A 232 -3.58 -9.29 6.57
C MET A 232 -3.01 -9.36 7.99
N PRO A 233 -2.71 -10.52 8.61
CA PRO A 233 -2.05 -10.57 9.91
C PRO A 233 -0.70 -9.86 9.97
N TYR A 234 -0.01 -9.71 8.85
CA TYR A 234 1.30 -9.07 8.71
C TYR A 234 1.22 -7.67 8.10
N ALA A 235 0.02 -7.19 7.74
CA ALA A 235 -0.15 -5.97 6.97
C ALA A 235 0.27 -4.70 7.74
N LYS A 236 1.06 -3.86 7.09
CA LYS A 236 1.44 -2.51 7.56
C LYS A 236 0.95 -1.41 6.62
N ALA A 237 0.54 -1.76 5.42
CA ALA A 237 -0.14 -0.95 4.43
C ALA A 237 -1.05 -1.88 3.62
N VAL A 238 -1.95 -1.33 2.81
CA VAL A 238 -2.88 -2.08 1.94
C VAL A 238 -3.02 -1.33 0.62
N SER A 239 -2.92 -2.03 -0.51
CA SER A 239 -3.11 -1.48 -1.86
C SER A 239 -4.46 -1.88 -2.44
N ALA A 240 -5.30 -0.89 -2.72
CA ALA A 240 -6.57 -1.06 -3.42
C ALA A 240 -6.36 -0.94 -4.93
N LYS A 241 -5.64 -1.90 -5.51
CA LYS A 241 -5.46 -2.00 -6.95
C LYS A 241 -6.80 -2.17 -7.64
N SER A 242 -7.04 -1.34 -8.65
CA SER A 242 -8.28 -1.31 -9.42
C SER A 242 -7.98 -1.15 -10.90
N HIS A 243 -8.86 -1.69 -11.74
CA HIS A 243 -8.73 -1.62 -13.18
C HIS A 243 -9.97 -1.02 -13.83
N GLU A 244 -11.08 -1.75 -13.84
CA GLU A 244 -12.27 -1.38 -14.60
C GLU A 244 -13.50 -1.33 -13.70
N PHE A 245 -14.48 -0.50 -14.08
CA PHE A 245 -15.66 -0.25 -13.28
C PHE A 245 -16.94 -0.47 -14.08
N ASP A 246 -17.97 -0.99 -13.41
CA ASP A 246 -19.32 -1.07 -13.97
C ASP A 246 -20.03 0.29 -13.91
N GLU A 247 -21.21 0.40 -14.54
CA GLU A 247 -22.05 1.60 -14.55
C GLU A 247 -22.48 2.08 -13.14
N LYS A 248 -22.35 1.24 -12.12
CA LYS A 248 -22.66 1.55 -10.73
C LYS A 248 -21.43 1.97 -9.93
N GLY A 249 -20.26 2.00 -10.57
CA GLY A 249 -18.99 2.34 -9.95
C GLY A 249 -18.37 1.22 -9.10
N ASN A 250 -18.80 -0.05 -9.28
CA ASN A 250 -18.11 -1.17 -8.64
C ASN A 250 -16.94 -1.62 -9.51
N GLU A 251 -15.82 -1.95 -8.90
CA GLU A 251 -14.69 -2.59 -9.59
C GLU A 251 -15.11 -3.97 -10.09
N THR A 252 -14.76 -4.31 -11.35
CA THR A 252 -15.27 -5.50 -12.03
C THR A 252 -14.38 -6.74 -11.88
N GLY A 253 -13.08 -6.56 -11.66
CA GLY A 253 -12.11 -7.65 -11.50
C GLY A 253 -12.08 -8.25 -10.10
N SER A 254 -12.57 -7.49 -9.09
CA SER A 254 -12.57 -7.92 -7.69
C SER A 254 -13.75 -7.34 -6.90
N ASP A 255 -14.24 -8.08 -5.92
CA ASP A 255 -15.28 -7.59 -5.00
C ASP A 255 -14.63 -6.78 -3.86
N PHE A 256 -14.57 -5.47 -4.03
CA PHE A 256 -14.01 -4.54 -3.05
C PHE A 256 -14.72 -4.58 -1.70
N TYR A 257 -16.04 -4.78 -1.67
CA TYR A 257 -16.77 -4.93 -0.40
C TYR A 257 -16.30 -6.17 0.36
N ARG A 258 -16.13 -7.28 -0.34
CA ARG A 258 -15.65 -8.53 0.26
C ARG A 258 -14.21 -8.39 0.77
N ILE A 259 -13.33 -7.77 -0.02
CA ILE A 259 -11.93 -7.56 0.35
C ILE A 259 -11.85 -6.62 1.56
N MET A 260 -12.55 -5.49 1.54
CA MET A 260 -12.53 -4.53 2.65
C MET A 260 -13.11 -5.11 3.95
N ASN A 261 -14.09 -6.03 3.86
CA ASN A 261 -14.52 -6.78 5.05
C ASN A 261 -13.38 -7.63 5.63
N ILE A 262 -12.58 -8.30 4.77
CA ILE A 262 -11.40 -9.07 5.23
C ILE A 262 -10.38 -8.14 5.90
N VAL A 263 -10.10 -6.99 5.29
CA VAL A 263 -9.15 -5.99 5.81
C VAL A 263 -9.59 -5.50 7.20
N LEU A 264 -10.85 -5.16 7.36
CA LEU A 264 -11.40 -4.62 8.61
C LEU A 264 -11.61 -5.68 9.68
N ASP A 265 -12.02 -6.89 9.31
CA ASP A 265 -12.14 -8.03 10.23
C ASP A 265 -10.78 -8.44 10.83
N ALA A 266 -9.68 -8.18 10.10
CA ALA A 266 -8.31 -8.34 10.60
C ALA A 266 -7.87 -7.21 11.58
N GLY A 267 -8.74 -6.22 11.84
CA GLY A 267 -8.46 -5.11 12.75
C GLY A 267 -7.62 -3.98 12.14
N TYR A 268 -7.41 -3.96 10.83
CA TYR A 268 -6.62 -2.91 10.17
C TYR A 268 -7.34 -1.56 10.21
N LYS A 269 -6.62 -0.50 10.61
CA LYS A 269 -7.12 0.87 10.73
C LYS A 269 -6.21 1.90 10.04
N GLY A 270 -5.29 1.41 9.21
CA GLY A 270 -4.32 2.23 8.50
C GLY A 270 -4.86 2.91 7.24
N TYR A 271 -3.96 3.18 6.33
CA TYR A 271 -4.29 3.73 5.02
C TYR A 271 -4.51 2.59 4.02
N VAL A 272 -5.53 2.77 3.16
CA VAL A 272 -5.78 1.95 1.98
C VAL A 272 -5.38 2.81 0.78
N GLY A 273 -4.29 2.41 0.11
CA GLY A 273 -3.70 3.13 -1.00
C GLY A 273 -4.44 2.85 -2.30
N ILE A 274 -4.90 3.88 -2.99
CA ILE A 274 -5.46 3.74 -4.33
C ILE A 274 -4.33 3.46 -5.30
N GLU A 275 -4.44 2.38 -6.09
CA GLU A 275 -3.54 2.05 -7.18
C GLU A 275 -4.34 1.66 -8.42
N TYR A 276 -4.60 2.65 -9.29
CA TYR A 276 -5.35 2.44 -10.52
C TYR A 276 -4.43 2.07 -11.68
N GLU A 277 -4.74 0.95 -12.35
CA GLU A 277 -4.01 0.46 -13.52
C GLU A 277 -4.91 0.14 -14.72
N GLY A 278 -6.18 0.53 -14.69
CA GLY A 278 -7.13 0.29 -15.78
C GLY A 278 -6.79 1.05 -17.06
N SER A 279 -7.36 0.60 -18.16
CA SER A 279 -7.09 1.13 -19.50
C SER A 279 -8.30 1.80 -20.17
N VAL A 280 -9.50 1.55 -19.67
CA VAL A 280 -10.76 2.12 -20.23
C VAL A 280 -10.92 3.58 -19.83
N HIS A 281 -10.62 3.90 -18.58
CA HIS A 281 -10.68 5.27 -18.08
C HIS A 281 -9.31 5.96 -18.11
N THR A 282 -9.31 7.29 -18.11
CA THR A 282 -8.09 8.05 -17.82
C THR A 282 -7.63 7.76 -16.38
N GLU A 283 -6.34 7.96 -16.10
CA GLU A 283 -5.80 7.79 -14.73
C GLU A 283 -6.57 8.65 -13.72
N MET A 284 -6.88 9.89 -14.09
CA MET A 284 -7.63 10.80 -13.23
C MET A 284 -9.07 10.32 -12.94
N GLU A 285 -9.75 9.75 -13.93
CA GLU A 285 -11.09 9.17 -13.77
C GLU A 285 -11.06 7.89 -12.94
N GLY A 286 -10.12 6.98 -13.24
CA GLY A 286 -9.97 5.73 -12.50
C GLY A 286 -9.65 5.94 -11.02
N ILE A 287 -8.77 6.90 -10.71
CA ILE A 287 -8.49 7.31 -9.32
C ILE A 287 -9.77 7.83 -8.64
N ARG A 288 -10.57 8.67 -9.33
CA ARG A 288 -11.84 9.17 -8.77
C ARG A 288 -12.83 8.04 -8.51
N LEU A 289 -12.96 7.09 -9.43
CA LEU A 289 -13.85 5.94 -9.29
C LEU A 289 -13.44 5.07 -8.09
N THR A 290 -12.14 4.74 -7.96
CA THR A 290 -11.62 3.98 -6.83
C THR A 290 -11.83 4.72 -5.49
N ASN A 291 -11.53 6.02 -5.46
CA ASN A 291 -11.73 6.87 -4.27
C ASN A 291 -13.20 6.92 -3.84
N ASN A 292 -14.12 7.05 -4.80
CA ASN A 292 -15.55 7.06 -4.53
C ASN A 292 -16.03 5.70 -4.00
N LEU A 293 -15.60 4.59 -4.61
CA LEU A 293 -15.93 3.24 -4.14
C LEU A 293 -15.44 3.00 -2.71
N LEU A 294 -14.19 3.35 -2.40
CA LEU A 294 -13.65 3.24 -1.04
C LEU A 294 -14.41 4.12 -0.04
N LYS A 295 -14.82 5.33 -0.41
CA LYS A 295 -15.65 6.20 0.43
C LYS A 295 -17.02 5.60 0.69
N ILE A 296 -17.70 5.09 -0.35
CA ILE A 296 -19.01 4.42 -0.20
C ILE A 296 -18.89 3.23 0.74
N ILE A 297 -17.86 2.40 0.59
CA ILE A 297 -17.61 1.27 1.49
C ILE A 297 -17.40 1.77 2.92
N ARG A 298 -16.53 2.77 3.12
CA ARG A 298 -16.22 3.32 4.44
C ARG A 298 -17.44 3.91 5.14
N ASP A 299 -18.27 4.63 4.41
CA ASP A 299 -19.46 5.31 4.95
C ASP A 299 -20.64 4.34 5.17
N SER A 300 -20.52 3.08 4.70
CA SER A 300 -21.52 2.01 4.91
C SER A 300 -21.22 1.10 6.12
N ILE A 301 -20.09 1.33 6.79
CA ILE A 301 -19.64 0.62 7.99
C ILE A 301 -20.02 1.40 9.24
#